data_b619c28b689fa5f092fb85a764d8d9f3
#
_entry.id   b619c28b689fa5f092fb85a764d8d9f3
#
_cell.length_a   1.000
_cell.length_b   1.000
_cell.length_c   1.000
_cell.angle_alpha   90.00
_cell.angle_beta   90.00
_cell.angle_gamma   90.00
#
_symmetry.space_group_name_H-M   'P 1'
#
loop_
_entity.id
_entity.type
_entity.pdbx_description
1 polymer ?
#
loop_
_entity_poly.entity_id
_entity_poly.type
_entity_poly.pdbx_seq_one_letter_code
_entity_poly.pdbx_strand_id
1 'polypeptide(L)'
;MARRYGIPHRAIANCATSKSADMQAAYDSMWGLFPSFLAGAQWVTMAGGMMEGTLGVGYAKTVIDFEQLDAFYHFCQGCRFDDLDEIFETVKDVGPGGHFLGAAHTRKADLFIFPSQNNVTYEQWDVEGRKDSEQVGLDKAKQWLARYEEPEFDPTIDEALSTFIAGKEATIPSELR
;
A
#
# COMPACT_ATOMS: atom_id res chain seq x y z
N MET A 1 -26.57 -7.32 -4.98
CA MET A 1 -27.70 -6.72 -4.23
C MET A 1 -27.56 -5.22 -4.14
N ALA A 2 -26.50 -4.64 -3.54
CA ALA A 2 -26.34 -3.19 -3.36
C ALA A 2 -26.58 -2.37 -4.64
N ARG A 3 -25.95 -2.76 -5.77
CA ARG A 3 -26.17 -2.12 -7.07
C ARG A 3 -27.64 -2.10 -7.51
N ARG A 4 -28.39 -3.17 -7.24
CA ARG A 4 -29.81 -3.25 -7.60
C ARG A 4 -30.67 -2.26 -6.84
N TYR A 5 -30.28 -1.97 -5.60
CA TYR A 5 -31.01 -1.05 -4.72
C TYR A 5 -30.43 0.37 -4.72
N GLY A 6 -29.37 0.62 -5.47
CA GLY A 6 -28.71 1.94 -5.50
C GLY A 6 -28.10 2.37 -4.17
N ILE A 7 -27.70 1.41 -3.31
CA ILE A 7 -27.11 1.70 -2.00
C ILE A 7 -25.59 1.49 -2.02
N PRO A 8 -24.84 2.22 -1.18
CA PRO A 8 -23.40 2.03 -1.06
C PRO A 8 -23.05 0.60 -0.64
N HIS A 9 -21.95 0.09 -1.20
CA HIS A 9 -21.40 -1.22 -0.89
C HIS A 9 -20.02 -1.07 -0.25
N ARG A 10 -19.88 -1.60 0.96
CA ARG A 10 -18.59 -1.74 1.64
C ARG A 10 -18.06 -3.15 1.46
N ALA A 11 -16.76 -3.25 1.19
CA ALA A 11 -16.02 -4.51 1.19
C ALA A 11 -14.83 -4.45 2.17
N ILE A 12 -14.20 -5.58 2.39
CA ILE A 12 -12.97 -5.74 3.16
C ILE A 12 -11.89 -6.28 2.22
N ALA A 13 -10.69 -5.72 2.29
CA ALA A 13 -9.55 -6.18 1.50
C ALA A 13 -8.30 -6.32 2.37
N ASN A 14 -7.26 -6.93 1.80
CA ASN A 14 -5.92 -7.07 2.39
C ASN A 14 -5.89 -7.73 3.79
N CYS A 15 -6.90 -8.55 4.09
CA CYS A 15 -6.96 -9.33 5.34
C CYS A 15 -6.30 -10.69 5.11
N ALA A 16 -5.04 -10.81 5.52
CA ALA A 16 -4.32 -12.08 5.43
C ALA A 16 -4.59 -12.98 6.62
N THR A 17 -4.59 -14.29 6.39
CA THR A 17 -4.58 -15.30 7.44
C THR A 17 -3.16 -15.72 7.83
N SER A 18 -2.16 -15.33 7.07
CA SER A 18 -0.75 -15.56 7.37
C SER A 18 -0.32 -14.88 8.68
N LYS A 19 0.74 -15.43 9.33
CA LYS A 19 1.35 -14.95 10.56
C LYS A 19 2.63 -14.15 10.31
N SER A 20 3.10 -14.11 9.06
CA SER A 20 4.27 -13.40 8.58
C SER A 20 3.95 -12.60 7.31
N ALA A 21 4.75 -11.59 6.99
CA ALA A 21 4.61 -10.81 5.76
C ALA A 21 5.22 -11.60 4.57
N ASP A 22 4.70 -12.79 4.32
CA ASP A 22 5.17 -13.76 3.34
C ASP A 22 4.33 -13.76 2.05
N MET A 23 4.62 -14.73 1.20
CA MET A 23 3.90 -14.92 -0.07
C MET A 23 2.40 -15.15 0.15
N GLN A 24 2.02 -15.91 1.20
CA GLN A 24 0.61 -16.13 1.53
C GLN A 24 -0.06 -14.80 1.87
N ALA A 25 0.58 -13.96 2.69
CA ALA A 25 0.05 -12.64 3.04
C ALA A 25 -0.23 -11.78 1.80
N ALA A 26 0.68 -11.80 0.81
CA ALA A 26 0.50 -11.07 -0.44
C ALA A 26 -0.66 -11.62 -1.28
N TYR A 27 -0.80 -12.94 -1.41
CA TYR A 27 -1.93 -13.55 -2.13
C TYR A 27 -3.26 -13.27 -1.44
N ASP A 28 -3.34 -13.42 -0.12
CA ASP A 28 -4.55 -13.14 0.64
C ASP A 28 -5.01 -11.69 0.41
N SER A 29 -4.07 -10.74 0.40
CA SER A 29 -4.35 -9.33 0.11
C SER A 29 -4.93 -9.12 -1.29
N MET A 30 -4.31 -9.71 -2.31
CA MET A 30 -4.79 -9.59 -3.69
C MET A 30 -6.17 -10.19 -3.88
N TRP A 31 -6.42 -11.38 -3.29
CA TRP A 31 -7.72 -12.02 -3.37
C TRP A 31 -8.82 -11.31 -2.58
N GLY A 32 -8.47 -10.47 -1.62
CA GLY A 32 -9.41 -9.57 -0.96
C GLY A 32 -9.70 -8.31 -1.80
N LEU A 33 -8.65 -7.70 -2.34
CA LEU A 33 -8.73 -6.42 -3.06
C LEU A 33 -9.42 -6.55 -4.42
N PHE A 34 -8.98 -7.49 -5.25
CA PHE A 34 -9.43 -7.64 -6.63
C PHE A 34 -10.95 -7.90 -6.75
N PRO A 35 -11.54 -8.87 -6.02
CA PRO A 35 -12.98 -9.08 -6.05
C PRO A 35 -13.77 -7.89 -5.52
N SER A 36 -13.26 -7.18 -4.51
CA SER A 36 -13.89 -6.00 -3.95
C SER A 36 -14.04 -4.89 -5.00
N PHE A 37 -12.99 -4.66 -5.78
CA PHE A 37 -13.01 -3.74 -6.90
C PHE A 37 -13.98 -4.19 -8.02
N LEU A 38 -13.88 -5.44 -8.47
CA LEU A 38 -14.74 -6.00 -9.52
C LEU A 38 -16.22 -5.97 -9.12
N ALA A 39 -16.51 -6.17 -7.83
CA ALA A 39 -17.86 -6.03 -7.29
C ALA A 39 -18.35 -4.57 -7.27
N GLY A 40 -17.47 -3.58 -7.51
CA GLY A 40 -17.78 -2.16 -7.49
C GLY A 40 -18.08 -1.66 -6.09
N ALA A 41 -17.27 -2.07 -5.10
CA ALA A 41 -17.36 -1.52 -3.77
C ALA A 41 -16.98 -0.02 -3.78
N GLN A 42 -17.80 0.81 -3.17
CA GLN A 42 -17.52 2.24 -3.02
C GLN A 42 -16.59 2.53 -1.83
N TRP A 43 -16.52 1.61 -0.90
CA TRP A 43 -15.67 1.71 0.28
C TRP A 43 -15.00 0.37 0.55
N VAL A 44 -13.68 0.38 0.61
CA VAL A 44 -12.88 -0.79 0.99
C VAL A 44 -12.19 -0.48 2.31
N THR A 45 -12.43 -1.31 3.32
CA THR A 45 -11.84 -1.16 4.65
C THR A 45 -10.80 -2.23 4.91
N MET A 46 -9.96 -2.04 5.91
CA MET A 46 -8.87 -2.96 6.29
C MET A 46 -7.93 -3.23 5.12
N ALA A 47 -7.60 -2.16 4.38
CA ALA A 47 -6.87 -2.27 3.13
C ALA A 47 -5.34 -2.34 3.32
N GLY A 48 -4.83 -2.44 4.54
CA GLY A 48 -3.39 -2.57 4.78
C GLY A 48 -3.04 -3.16 6.14
N GLY A 49 -1.98 -3.97 6.16
CA GLY A 49 -1.32 -4.48 7.35
C GLY A 49 -2.02 -5.60 8.09
N MET A 50 -3.25 -5.96 7.75
CA MET A 50 -4.03 -6.97 8.47
C MET A 50 -3.46 -8.37 8.30
N MET A 51 -3.24 -9.05 9.43
CA MET A 51 -2.69 -10.41 9.52
C MET A 51 -3.52 -11.26 10.48
N GLU A 52 -3.30 -12.57 10.44
CA GLU A 52 -3.91 -13.55 11.34
C GLU A 52 -5.45 -13.43 11.43
N GLY A 53 -6.09 -13.27 10.26
CA GLY A 53 -7.56 -13.12 10.21
C GLY A 53 -8.05 -11.84 10.90
N THR A 54 -7.29 -10.74 10.82
CA THR A 54 -7.55 -9.43 11.44
C THR A 54 -7.25 -9.31 12.94
N LEU A 55 -6.61 -10.31 13.54
CA LEU A 55 -6.22 -10.25 14.94
C LEU A 55 -4.94 -9.44 15.20
N GLY A 56 -4.14 -9.23 14.16
CA GLY A 56 -2.90 -8.46 14.25
C GLY A 56 -2.68 -7.52 13.08
N VAL A 57 -1.76 -6.56 13.25
CA VAL A 57 -1.28 -5.65 12.21
C VAL A 57 0.23 -5.73 12.15
N GLY A 58 0.78 -6.00 10.94
CA GLY A 58 2.22 -6.07 10.71
C GLY A 58 2.73 -4.79 10.06
N TYR A 59 3.78 -4.18 10.60
CA TYR A 59 4.38 -2.98 10.02
C TYR A 59 4.93 -3.20 8.61
N ALA A 60 5.67 -4.30 8.38
CA ALA A 60 6.14 -4.65 7.05
C ALA A 60 4.99 -4.87 6.08
N LYS A 61 3.99 -5.62 6.52
CA LYS A 61 2.78 -5.89 5.74
C LYS A 61 2.04 -4.59 5.38
N THR A 62 1.96 -3.62 6.29
CA THR A 62 1.33 -2.32 6.02
C THR A 62 2.02 -1.59 4.87
N VAL A 63 3.35 -1.57 4.86
CA VAL A 63 4.13 -0.94 3.78
C VAL A 63 3.89 -1.65 2.45
N ILE A 64 3.98 -2.98 2.44
CA ILE A 64 3.79 -3.80 1.23
C ILE A 64 2.37 -3.63 0.67
N ASP A 65 1.36 -3.65 1.54
CA ASP A 65 -0.04 -3.46 1.12
C ASP A 65 -0.29 -2.06 0.56
N PHE A 66 0.34 -1.02 1.09
CA PHE A 66 0.18 0.34 0.56
C PHE A 66 0.82 0.47 -0.83
N GLU A 67 1.97 -0.15 -1.06
CA GLU A 67 2.55 -0.21 -2.40
C GLU A 67 1.67 -1.01 -3.38
N GLN A 68 1.08 -2.10 -2.91
CA GLN A 68 0.13 -2.87 -3.69
C GLN A 68 -1.12 -2.05 -4.04
N LEU A 69 -1.65 -1.26 -3.10
CA LEU A 69 -2.77 -0.37 -3.33
C LEU A 69 -2.43 0.73 -4.35
N ASP A 70 -1.23 1.29 -4.26
CA ASP A 70 -0.76 2.29 -5.22
C ASP A 70 -0.65 1.70 -6.63
N ALA A 71 -0.02 0.54 -6.77
CA ALA A 71 0.04 -0.19 -8.04
C ALA A 71 -1.35 -0.53 -8.59
N PHE A 72 -2.27 -0.93 -7.71
CA PHE A 72 -3.64 -1.22 -8.08
C PHE A 72 -4.40 0.03 -8.53
N TYR A 73 -4.16 1.17 -7.88
CA TYR A 73 -4.72 2.45 -8.29
C TYR A 73 -4.24 2.85 -9.69
N HIS A 74 -2.95 2.72 -9.98
CA HIS A 74 -2.41 2.93 -11.33
C HIS A 74 -3.03 2.00 -12.36
N PHE A 75 -3.19 0.71 -12.03
CA PHE A 75 -3.89 -0.24 -12.89
C PHE A 75 -5.32 0.21 -13.22
N CYS A 76 -6.05 0.74 -12.24
CA CYS A 76 -7.42 1.20 -12.42
C CYS A 76 -7.53 2.46 -13.29
N GLN A 77 -6.47 3.25 -13.41
CA GLN A 77 -6.43 4.41 -14.30
C GLN A 77 -6.40 4.00 -15.78
N GLY A 78 -6.04 2.75 -16.09
CA GLY A 78 -5.93 2.25 -17.45
C GLY A 78 -4.72 2.81 -18.20
N CYS A 79 -4.71 2.59 -19.51
CA CYS A 79 -3.64 3.08 -20.37
C CYS A 79 -3.87 4.55 -20.77
N ARG A 80 -2.80 5.31 -20.76
CA ARG A 80 -2.78 6.70 -21.27
C ARG A 80 -2.42 6.67 -22.75
N PHE A 81 -3.04 7.59 -23.52
CA PHE A 81 -2.84 7.73 -24.96
C PHE A 81 -2.64 9.19 -25.37
N ASP A 82 -2.35 10.06 -24.42
CA ASP A 82 -2.18 11.51 -24.60
C ASP A 82 -0.81 11.88 -25.18
N ASP A 83 0.12 10.94 -25.25
CA ASP A 83 1.50 11.12 -25.75
C ASP A 83 1.78 10.30 -27.05
N LEU A 84 0.75 9.87 -27.77
CA LEU A 84 0.90 9.06 -28.98
C LEU A 84 1.79 9.70 -30.04
N ASP A 85 1.70 11.01 -30.24
CA ASP A 85 2.52 11.72 -31.23
C ASP A 85 4.02 11.66 -30.84
N GLU A 86 4.37 11.82 -29.54
CA GLU A 86 5.75 11.67 -29.05
C GLU A 86 6.24 10.23 -29.23
N ILE A 87 5.36 9.25 -29.01
CA ILE A 87 5.66 7.82 -29.22
C ILE A 87 5.97 7.55 -30.69
N PHE A 88 5.15 8.04 -31.63
CA PHE A 88 5.38 7.83 -33.06
C PHE A 88 6.66 8.50 -33.56
N GLU A 89 6.97 9.72 -33.13
CA GLU A 89 8.25 10.36 -33.47
C GLU A 89 9.43 9.58 -32.88
N THR A 90 9.33 9.12 -31.63
CA THR A 90 10.36 8.27 -31.02
C THR A 90 10.60 6.98 -31.80
N VAL A 91 9.53 6.32 -32.28
CA VAL A 91 9.64 5.12 -33.12
C VAL A 91 10.35 5.41 -34.44
N LYS A 92 10.06 6.53 -35.08
CA LYS A 92 10.74 6.96 -36.32
C LYS A 92 12.22 7.23 -36.09
N ASP A 93 12.55 7.96 -35.01
CA ASP A 93 13.93 8.32 -34.67
C ASP A 93 14.80 7.10 -34.33
N VAL A 94 14.25 6.14 -33.61
CA VAL A 94 14.96 4.89 -33.27
C VAL A 94 15.18 4.01 -34.49
N GLY A 95 14.21 3.93 -35.38
CA GLY A 95 14.30 3.20 -36.65
C GLY A 95 14.46 1.69 -36.50
N PRO A 96 14.50 0.97 -37.64
CA PRO A 96 14.65 -0.49 -37.64
C PRO A 96 16.00 -0.94 -37.08
N GLY A 97 15.98 -1.93 -36.17
CA GLY A 97 17.17 -2.48 -35.52
C GLY A 97 17.76 -1.65 -34.39
N GLY A 98 17.16 -0.48 -34.10
CA GLY A 98 17.52 0.33 -32.94
C GLY A 98 16.90 -0.18 -31.62
N HIS A 99 17.19 0.50 -30.49
CA HIS A 99 16.61 0.20 -29.19
C HIS A 99 16.13 1.47 -28.51
N PHE A 100 15.09 1.36 -27.68
CA PHE A 100 14.43 2.48 -27.04
C PHE A 100 15.06 2.93 -25.72
N LEU A 101 16.03 2.20 -25.14
CA LEU A 101 16.62 2.49 -23.84
C LEU A 101 17.22 3.90 -23.70
N GLY A 102 17.73 4.45 -24.82
CA GLY A 102 18.27 5.80 -24.87
C GLY A 102 17.24 6.88 -25.18
N ALA A 103 16.03 6.53 -25.59
CA ALA A 103 15.01 7.48 -26.01
C ALA A 103 14.51 8.33 -24.82
N ALA A 104 14.29 9.61 -25.06
CA ALA A 104 13.83 10.55 -24.04
C ALA A 104 12.46 10.13 -23.46
N HIS A 105 11.54 9.69 -24.32
CA HIS A 105 10.24 9.18 -23.92
C HIS A 105 10.36 8.00 -22.94
N THR A 106 11.16 6.96 -23.30
CA THR A 106 11.38 5.79 -22.43
C THR A 106 12.02 6.16 -21.09
N ARG A 107 12.96 7.10 -21.09
CA ARG A 107 13.65 7.54 -19.87
C ARG A 107 12.77 8.36 -18.92
N LYS A 108 11.71 9.00 -19.44
CA LYS A 108 10.71 9.71 -18.62
C LYS A 108 9.63 8.78 -18.08
N ALA A 109 9.46 7.60 -18.70
CA ALA A 109 8.43 6.65 -18.29
C ALA A 109 8.79 6.06 -16.93
N ASP A 110 7.84 6.10 -15.99
CA ASP A 110 7.92 5.38 -14.72
C ASP A 110 7.50 3.94 -14.96
N LEU A 111 8.49 3.05 -15.04
CA LEU A 111 8.27 1.63 -15.35
C LEU A 111 8.08 0.76 -14.11
N PHE A 112 8.39 1.29 -12.91
CA PHE A 112 8.39 0.53 -11.68
C PHE A 112 7.39 1.12 -10.68
N ILE A 113 6.29 0.40 -10.48
CA ILE A 113 5.19 0.81 -9.61
C ILE A 113 5.47 0.49 -8.13
N PHE A 114 6.43 -0.41 -7.85
CA PHE A 114 6.76 -0.85 -6.49
C PHE A 114 8.13 -0.32 -6.05
N PRO A 115 8.21 0.92 -5.54
CA PRO A 115 9.50 1.58 -5.26
C PRO A 115 10.30 0.94 -4.13
N SER A 116 9.66 0.19 -3.22
CA SER A 116 10.35 -0.51 -2.13
C SER A 116 10.74 -1.95 -2.47
N GLN A 117 10.23 -2.49 -3.59
CA GLN A 117 10.60 -3.84 -4.00
C GLN A 117 11.95 -3.82 -4.73
N ASN A 118 12.68 -4.92 -4.59
CA ASN A 118 13.99 -5.07 -5.19
C ASN A 118 13.89 -5.26 -6.71
N ASN A 119 14.36 -4.27 -7.47
CA ASN A 119 14.41 -4.26 -8.93
C ASN A 119 15.83 -4.23 -9.48
N VAL A 120 16.85 -4.43 -8.62
CA VAL A 120 18.26 -4.41 -9.01
C VAL A 120 18.72 -5.78 -9.50
N THR A 121 19.95 -5.86 -10.04
CA THR A 121 20.54 -7.16 -10.44
C THR A 121 20.83 -8.02 -9.21
N TYR A 122 21.03 -9.33 -9.44
CA TYR A 122 21.36 -10.26 -8.36
C TYR A 122 22.63 -9.84 -7.63
N GLU A 123 23.66 -9.41 -8.36
CA GLU A 123 24.94 -8.97 -7.80
C GLU A 123 24.79 -7.74 -6.92
N GLN A 124 23.95 -6.79 -7.35
CA GLN A 124 23.67 -5.60 -6.57
C GLN A 124 22.88 -5.95 -5.30
N TRP A 125 21.86 -6.79 -5.41
CA TRP A 125 21.08 -7.28 -4.27
C TRP A 125 21.95 -8.02 -3.25
N ASP A 126 22.94 -8.81 -3.73
CA ASP A 126 23.90 -9.51 -2.89
C ASP A 126 24.76 -8.52 -2.07
N VAL A 127 25.28 -7.49 -2.73
CA VAL A 127 26.07 -6.42 -2.08
C VAL A 127 25.22 -5.62 -1.09
N GLU A 128 23.93 -5.40 -1.36
CA GLU A 128 23.01 -4.68 -0.50
C GLU A 128 22.48 -5.51 0.69
N GLY A 129 22.97 -6.73 0.86
CA GLY A 129 22.69 -7.56 2.03
C GLY A 129 21.53 -8.52 1.88
N ARG A 130 21.09 -8.82 0.65
CA ARG A 130 20.07 -9.84 0.32
C ARG A 130 18.74 -9.66 1.07
N LYS A 131 18.33 -8.45 1.29
CA LYS A 131 17.09 -8.18 2.01
C LYS A 131 15.88 -8.74 1.26
N ASP A 132 15.01 -9.43 1.98
CA ASP A 132 13.69 -9.84 1.49
C ASP A 132 12.66 -8.71 1.64
N SER A 133 11.45 -8.95 1.13
CA SER A 133 10.38 -7.95 1.14
C SER A 133 9.95 -7.56 2.56
N GLU A 134 9.99 -8.49 3.52
CA GLU A 134 9.65 -8.20 4.92
C GLU A 134 10.67 -7.26 5.55
N GLN A 135 11.96 -7.54 5.35
CA GLN A 135 13.05 -6.70 5.86
C GLN A 135 13.01 -5.29 5.28
N VAL A 136 12.79 -5.17 3.96
CA VAL A 136 12.63 -3.89 3.27
C VAL A 136 11.40 -3.13 3.82
N GLY A 137 10.28 -3.82 3.97
CA GLY A 137 9.07 -3.25 4.53
C GLY A 137 9.24 -2.74 5.96
N LEU A 138 9.94 -3.50 6.82
CA LEU A 138 10.26 -3.08 8.19
C LEU A 138 11.18 -1.85 8.23
N ASP A 139 12.20 -1.81 7.38
CA ASP A 139 13.12 -0.66 7.32
C ASP A 139 12.37 0.61 6.90
N LYS A 140 11.47 0.50 5.94
CA LYS A 140 10.64 1.63 5.50
C LYS A 140 9.63 2.06 6.56
N ALA A 141 9.01 1.11 7.24
CA ALA A 141 8.11 1.40 8.36
C ALA A 141 8.84 2.18 9.48
N LYS A 142 10.07 1.76 9.83
CA LYS A 142 10.91 2.51 10.80
C LYS A 142 11.20 3.93 10.33
N GLN A 143 11.47 4.12 9.03
CA GLN A 143 11.68 5.46 8.46
C GLN A 143 10.43 6.33 8.55
N TRP A 144 9.24 5.76 8.32
CA TRP A 144 7.98 6.49 8.45
C TRP A 144 7.72 6.89 9.90
N LEU A 145 7.90 5.96 10.84
CA LEU A 145 7.74 6.24 12.27
C LEU A 145 8.73 7.30 12.77
N ALA A 146 9.97 7.30 12.26
CA ALA A 146 10.96 8.30 12.63
C ALA A 146 10.65 9.72 12.12
N ARG A 147 9.74 9.85 11.14
CA ARG A 147 9.26 11.14 10.61
C ARG A 147 7.97 11.61 11.29
N TYR A 148 7.47 10.84 12.26
CA TYR A 148 6.27 11.24 12.97
C TYR A 148 6.54 12.52 13.77
N GLU A 149 5.72 13.52 13.52
CA GLU A 149 5.66 14.76 14.28
C GLU A 149 4.32 14.77 15.02
N GLU A 150 4.38 15.04 16.31
CA GLU A 150 3.16 15.13 17.11
C GLU A 150 2.34 16.33 16.62
N PRO A 151 1.07 16.14 16.24
CA PRO A 151 0.23 17.25 15.81
C PRO A 151 0.03 18.24 16.94
N GLU A 152 0.02 19.54 16.61
CA GLU A 152 -0.34 20.58 17.58
C GLU A 152 -1.76 20.33 18.09
N PHE A 153 -1.87 20.15 19.39
CA PHE A 153 -3.16 19.96 20.06
C PHE A 153 -3.30 20.96 21.21
N ASP A 154 -4.51 21.49 21.43
CA ASP A 154 -4.76 22.45 22.51
C ASP A 154 -4.57 21.75 23.86
N PRO A 155 -3.58 22.17 24.68
CA PRO A 155 -3.29 21.53 25.96
C PRO A 155 -4.50 21.49 26.91
N THR A 156 -5.39 22.47 26.82
CA THR A 156 -6.59 22.55 27.67
C THR A 156 -7.58 21.44 27.33
N ILE A 157 -7.72 21.13 26.04
CA ILE A 157 -8.56 20.03 25.56
C ILE A 157 -7.96 18.70 25.94
N ASP A 158 -6.62 18.55 25.80
CA ASP A 158 -5.91 17.32 26.15
C ASP A 158 -6.04 17.00 27.65
N GLU A 159 -5.86 18.00 28.53
CA GLU A 159 -6.05 17.86 29.97
C GLU A 159 -7.49 17.47 30.33
N ALA A 160 -8.48 18.10 29.66
CA ALA A 160 -9.89 17.79 29.88
C ALA A 160 -10.23 16.35 29.45
N LEU A 161 -9.71 15.90 28.30
CA LEU A 161 -9.89 14.54 27.82
C LEU A 161 -9.21 13.51 28.73
N SER A 162 -7.99 13.77 29.14
CA SER A 162 -7.24 12.91 30.06
C SER A 162 -7.96 12.76 31.41
N THR A 163 -8.47 13.86 31.95
CA THR A 163 -9.26 13.87 33.19
C THR A 163 -10.55 13.05 33.03
N PHE A 164 -11.25 13.23 31.91
CA PHE A 164 -12.46 12.48 31.61
C PHE A 164 -12.17 10.97 31.51
N ILE A 165 -11.13 10.60 30.78
CA ILE A 165 -10.71 9.19 30.61
C ILE A 165 -10.38 8.57 31.96
N ALA A 166 -9.53 9.22 32.75
CA ALA A 166 -9.16 8.73 34.08
C ALA A 166 -10.38 8.56 35.02
N GLY A 167 -11.33 9.51 34.95
CA GLY A 167 -12.60 9.42 35.69
C GLY A 167 -13.43 8.22 35.27
N LYS A 168 -13.47 7.92 33.97
CA LYS A 168 -14.20 6.74 33.44
C LYS A 168 -13.51 5.43 33.83
N GLU A 169 -12.19 5.35 33.67
CA GLU A 169 -11.41 4.17 34.07
C GLU A 169 -11.57 3.82 35.54
N ALA A 170 -11.64 4.84 36.43
CA ALA A 170 -11.90 4.63 37.86
C ALA A 170 -13.26 3.99 38.14
N THR A 171 -14.23 4.13 37.24
CA THR A 171 -15.59 3.53 37.39
C THR A 171 -15.72 2.13 36.78
N ILE A 172 -14.71 1.67 36.00
CA ILE A 172 -14.72 0.33 35.41
C ILE A 172 -14.35 -0.69 36.52
N PRO A 173 -15.17 -1.74 36.72
CA PRO A 173 -14.84 -2.82 37.65
C PRO A 173 -13.49 -3.45 37.33
N SER A 174 -12.72 -3.82 38.36
CA SER A 174 -11.37 -4.39 38.21
C SER A 174 -11.33 -5.67 37.36
N GLU A 175 -12.45 -6.39 37.29
CA GLU A 175 -12.65 -7.61 36.51
C GLU A 175 -12.77 -7.35 34.99
N LEU A 176 -12.95 -6.09 34.58
CA LEU A 176 -13.09 -5.67 33.18
C LEU A 176 -11.92 -4.79 32.69
N ARG A 177 -10.87 -4.66 33.50
CA ARG A 177 -9.65 -3.91 33.16
C ARG A 177 -8.58 -4.78 32.53
#